data_8164f671c1f64fffff69b3e485f241e3
#
_entry.id   8164f671c1f64fffff69b3e485f241e3
#
_cell.length_a   1.000
_cell.length_b   1.000
_cell.length_c   1.000
_cell.angle_alpha   90.00
_cell.angle_beta   90.00
_cell.angle_gamma   90.00
#
_symmetry.space_group_name_H-M   'P 1'
#
loop_
_entity.id
_entity.type
_entity.pdbx_description
1 polymer ?
#
loop_
_entity_poly.entity_id
_entity_poly.type
_entity_poly.pdbx_seq_one_letter_code
_entity_poly.pdbx_strand_id
1 'polypeptide(L)'
;MTTAELILPKTYPSDQRSPLRWIMSHVSRHWRMVVLAFIGAFGNAALAALVPILVGVGFNAILSDPADLKRLLQIAIWIAASQLIRGVLQFGRNFGAELIGQRLERDIRDELYASLLGKSMTFHNLQPVGDTMARATNDVREINLMFNPGFNLVVGSANFLLMPLIAAPFYHPSLILVPALFMITYFLALWRYLRELQPISDSARRAFGQLNARLTEAIDGIEVVKGGAQEEAEVARFTENARVFRDAFVQQGDAEARYLPLLLLGLAQAGAFLHALLLFQDGILDIGQVVAYMGLIQLFGFPTFASLFAYSQVSLGMASARRILDLIRRETKLDQNPRGYAQTMRGEIAFKDVNFAYPEAENNLEGVTFHVKPGQTIALVGQTGTGKTTLAKLINRTHDPSSGQVLVDGVDVRDWNLASLRKQISIIEQDVFLFSRTLAENIAFGRPNATQAEIEQAAKAAQAHDFILSFQDGYNTVIGERGVTLSGGQRQRIALARAFLTDPSILILDDSTSSIDSATEDQIQRAIFRAAEGRTTLIITHRISQIRWADLIIVLRRGRIAAAGSHEDLMEISDTYRRIFSRNEDD
;
A
#
# COMPACT_ATOMS: atom_id res chain seq x y z
N MET A 1 12.47 11.01 16.71
CA MET A 1 12.16 9.60 16.44
C MET A 1 10.66 9.55 16.21
N THR A 2 10.21 9.00 15.10
CA THR A 2 8.78 8.81 14.86
C THR A 2 8.24 7.81 15.86
N THR A 3 7.17 8.16 16.56
CA THR A 3 6.44 7.24 17.43
C THR A 3 5.80 6.15 16.57
N ALA A 4 6.06 4.89 16.86
CA ALA A 4 5.51 3.74 16.17
C ALA A 4 5.33 2.57 17.15
N GLU A 5 4.27 1.77 16.94
CA GLU A 5 4.02 0.57 17.77
C GLU A 5 5.00 -0.57 17.46
N LEU A 6 5.63 -0.57 16.29
CA LEU A 6 6.65 -1.52 15.89
C LEU A 6 7.77 -0.80 15.16
N ILE A 7 9.01 -0.99 15.61
CA ILE A 7 10.22 -0.53 14.93
C ILE A 7 11.03 -1.77 14.56
N LEU A 8 11.12 -2.08 13.27
CA LEU A 8 11.93 -3.20 12.81
C LEU A 8 13.42 -2.85 12.84
N PRO A 9 14.30 -3.75 13.35
CA PRO A 9 15.73 -3.47 13.53
C PRO A 9 16.52 -3.23 12.23
N LYS A 10 15.96 -3.52 11.07
CA LYS A 10 16.62 -3.47 9.74
C LYS A 10 15.96 -2.49 8.77
N THR A 11 15.42 -1.37 9.21
CA THR A 11 15.00 -0.34 8.28
C THR A 11 16.21 0.43 7.79
N TYR A 12 16.47 0.34 6.50
CA TYR A 12 17.46 1.19 5.84
C TYR A 12 17.01 2.66 5.97
N PRO A 13 17.90 3.58 6.38
CA PRO A 13 17.55 4.99 6.46
C PRO A 13 17.18 5.51 5.07
N SER A 14 15.94 5.91 4.87
CA SER A 14 15.45 6.58 3.66
C SER A 14 15.29 8.08 3.92
N ASP A 15 15.63 8.94 2.93
CA ASP A 15 15.41 10.37 3.04
C ASP A 15 13.96 10.73 2.71
N GLN A 16 13.14 10.81 3.72
CA GLN A 16 11.71 11.06 3.58
C GLN A 16 11.33 12.54 3.37
N ARG A 17 12.26 13.48 3.21
CA ARG A 17 11.97 14.95 3.12
C ARG A 17 11.15 15.35 1.89
N SER A 18 11.31 14.64 0.78
CA SER A 18 10.50 14.83 -0.43
C SER A 18 10.40 13.54 -1.21
N PRO A 19 9.37 13.34 -2.07
CA PRO A 19 9.21 12.13 -2.87
C PRO A 19 10.44 11.82 -3.74
N LEU A 20 11.01 12.84 -4.37
CA LEU A 20 12.22 12.68 -5.18
C LEU A 20 13.43 12.23 -4.36
N ARG A 21 13.67 12.86 -3.20
CA ARG A 21 14.79 12.48 -2.32
C ARG A 21 14.61 11.07 -1.77
N TRP A 22 13.39 10.74 -1.43
CA TRP A 22 13.04 9.41 -0.94
C TRP A 22 13.34 8.34 -1.99
N ILE A 23 12.88 8.51 -3.23
CA ILE A 23 13.22 7.59 -4.34
C ILE A 23 14.72 7.54 -4.56
N MET A 24 15.40 8.69 -4.63
CA MET A 24 16.84 8.75 -4.86
C MET A 24 17.65 8.09 -3.76
N SER A 25 17.16 8.09 -2.50
CA SER A 25 17.81 7.36 -1.40
C SER A 25 17.76 5.85 -1.59
N HIS A 26 16.70 5.31 -2.21
CA HIS A 26 16.63 3.90 -2.61
C HIS A 26 17.49 3.61 -3.84
N VAL A 27 17.43 4.45 -4.87
CA VAL A 27 18.21 4.30 -6.11
C VAL A 27 19.72 4.29 -5.84
N SER A 28 20.19 5.16 -4.96
CA SER A 28 21.63 5.28 -4.63
C SER A 28 22.23 4.00 -4.07
N ARG A 29 21.44 3.13 -3.46
CA ARG A 29 21.88 1.79 -3.01
C ARG A 29 22.28 0.88 -4.18
N HIS A 30 21.75 1.16 -5.36
CA HIS A 30 21.96 0.38 -6.58
C HIS A 30 22.85 1.11 -7.59
N TRP A 31 23.76 2.01 -7.14
CA TRP A 31 24.56 2.90 -7.96
C TRP A 31 25.30 2.21 -9.12
N ARG A 32 25.76 0.96 -8.93
CA ARG A 32 26.44 0.18 -9.99
C ARG A 32 25.52 -0.03 -11.19
N MET A 33 24.24 -0.31 -10.98
CA MET A 33 23.25 -0.49 -12.05
C MET A 33 22.89 0.85 -12.69
N VAL A 34 22.87 1.91 -11.91
CA VAL A 34 22.68 3.28 -12.41
C VAL A 34 23.82 3.66 -13.35
N VAL A 35 25.07 3.43 -12.96
CA VAL A 35 26.24 3.68 -13.83
C VAL A 35 26.18 2.83 -15.10
N LEU A 36 25.85 1.55 -15.01
CA LEU A 36 25.69 0.69 -16.16
C LEU A 36 24.61 1.21 -17.14
N ALA A 37 23.47 1.66 -16.61
CA ALA A 37 22.39 2.22 -17.41
C ALA A 37 22.82 3.52 -18.12
N PHE A 38 23.56 4.42 -17.44
CA PHE A 38 24.07 5.65 -18.04
C PHE A 38 25.14 5.42 -19.11
N ILE A 39 26.13 4.54 -18.85
CA ILE A 39 27.15 4.16 -19.82
C ILE A 39 26.48 3.51 -21.05
N GLY A 40 25.53 2.61 -20.80
CA GLY A 40 24.77 1.97 -21.88
C GLY A 40 23.95 2.97 -22.70
N ALA A 41 23.32 3.97 -22.08
CA ALA A 41 22.54 5.00 -22.75
C ALA A 41 23.41 5.92 -23.62
N PHE A 42 24.51 6.42 -23.06
CA PHE A 42 25.44 7.30 -23.79
C PHE A 42 26.13 6.54 -24.95
N GLY A 43 26.69 5.37 -24.68
CA GLY A 43 27.36 4.57 -25.69
C GLY A 43 26.43 4.12 -26.83
N ASN A 44 25.18 3.76 -26.49
CA ASN A 44 24.15 3.46 -27.48
C ASN A 44 23.86 4.66 -28.41
N ALA A 45 23.71 5.87 -27.86
CA ALA A 45 23.45 7.06 -28.65
C ALA A 45 24.67 7.47 -29.50
N ALA A 46 25.88 7.40 -28.93
CA ALA A 46 27.12 7.70 -29.66
C ALA A 46 27.34 6.74 -30.87
N LEU A 47 27.15 5.43 -30.66
CA LEU A 47 27.24 4.45 -31.74
C LEU A 47 26.08 4.57 -32.74
N ALA A 48 24.92 5.04 -32.34
CA ALA A 48 23.83 5.35 -33.26
C ALA A 48 24.19 6.55 -34.15
N ALA A 49 24.87 7.57 -33.61
CA ALA A 49 25.35 8.71 -34.38
C ALA A 49 26.52 8.36 -35.33
N LEU A 50 27.32 7.34 -35.00
CA LEU A 50 28.41 6.88 -35.84
C LEU A 50 27.91 6.31 -37.18
N VAL A 51 26.74 5.67 -37.23
CA VAL A 51 26.20 5.04 -38.44
C VAL A 51 25.99 6.06 -39.56
N PRO A 52 25.25 7.17 -39.43
CA PRO A 52 25.09 8.15 -40.48
C PRO A 52 26.43 8.77 -40.90
N ILE A 53 27.38 8.93 -39.96
CA ILE A 53 28.73 9.41 -40.27
C ILE A 53 29.44 8.43 -41.20
N LEU A 54 29.44 7.13 -40.88
CA LEU A 54 30.04 6.09 -41.73
C LEU A 54 29.34 5.94 -43.10
N VAL A 55 28.01 6.08 -43.12
CA VAL A 55 27.24 6.08 -44.37
C VAL A 55 27.65 7.24 -45.25
N GLY A 56 27.82 8.45 -44.72
CA GLY A 56 28.33 9.60 -45.48
C GLY A 56 29.72 9.35 -46.09
N VAL A 57 30.64 8.79 -45.29
CA VAL A 57 31.98 8.39 -45.82
C VAL A 57 31.86 7.34 -46.90
N GLY A 58 30.88 6.42 -46.78
CA GLY A 58 30.58 5.41 -47.80
C GLY A 58 30.09 6.02 -49.12
N PHE A 59 29.22 7.03 -49.04
CA PHE A 59 28.78 7.76 -50.25
C PHE A 59 29.93 8.40 -50.97
N ASN A 60 30.87 9.02 -50.29
CA ASN A 60 32.05 9.59 -50.92
C ASN A 60 32.95 8.54 -51.54
N ALA A 61 33.08 7.35 -50.93
CA ALA A 61 33.84 6.24 -51.47
C ALA A 61 33.19 5.61 -52.73
N ILE A 62 31.87 5.68 -52.87
CA ILE A 62 31.15 5.24 -54.08
C ILE A 62 31.38 6.24 -55.24
N LEU A 63 31.37 7.54 -54.91
CA LEU A 63 31.47 8.63 -55.87
C LEU A 63 32.92 8.91 -56.31
N SER A 64 33.94 8.29 -55.70
CA SER A 64 35.31 8.37 -56.15
C SER A 64 35.50 7.63 -57.49
N ASP A 65 36.37 8.16 -58.36
CA ASP A 65 36.67 7.52 -59.65
C ASP A 65 38.14 7.05 -59.69
N PRO A 66 38.42 5.72 -59.66
CA PRO A 66 37.46 4.59 -59.56
C PRO A 66 36.87 4.46 -58.14
N ALA A 67 35.68 3.84 -58.03
CA ALA A 67 35.00 3.59 -56.73
C ALA A 67 35.88 2.73 -55.81
N ASP A 68 36.05 3.20 -54.55
CA ASP A 68 36.91 2.54 -53.55
C ASP A 68 36.15 1.40 -52.81
N LEU A 69 36.12 0.23 -53.47
CA LEU A 69 35.46 -0.97 -52.94
C LEU A 69 36.10 -1.47 -51.64
N LYS A 70 37.41 -1.28 -51.42
CA LYS A 70 38.08 -1.69 -50.17
C LYS A 70 37.60 -0.86 -49.00
N ARG A 71 37.45 0.45 -49.18
CA ARG A 71 36.94 1.38 -48.17
C ARG A 71 35.48 1.08 -47.86
N LEU A 72 34.67 0.76 -48.86
CA LEU A 72 33.28 0.35 -48.65
C LEU A 72 33.15 -0.91 -47.79
N LEU A 73 33.99 -1.93 -48.05
CA LEU A 73 34.02 -3.14 -47.23
C LEU A 73 34.43 -2.82 -45.78
N GLN A 74 35.43 -1.95 -45.56
CA GLN A 74 35.84 -1.51 -44.23
C GLN A 74 34.70 -0.79 -43.51
N ILE A 75 33.98 0.10 -44.20
CA ILE A 75 32.83 0.83 -43.63
C ILE A 75 31.71 -0.15 -43.22
N ALA A 76 31.41 -1.12 -44.09
CA ALA A 76 30.41 -2.16 -43.78
C ALA A 76 30.79 -2.97 -42.53
N ILE A 77 32.07 -3.32 -42.37
CA ILE A 77 32.59 -4.01 -41.19
C ILE A 77 32.46 -3.12 -39.95
N TRP A 78 32.82 -1.82 -40.03
CA TRP A 78 32.70 -0.88 -38.92
C TRP A 78 31.25 -0.65 -38.52
N ILE A 79 30.32 -0.55 -39.48
CA ILE A 79 28.87 -0.47 -39.20
C ILE A 79 28.41 -1.72 -38.44
N ALA A 80 28.75 -2.92 -38.95
CA ALA A 80 28.39 -4.19 -38.34
C ALA A 80 28.94 -4.30 -36.91
N ALA A 81 30.23 -3.99 -36.70
CA ALA A 81 30.86 -3.99 -35.38
C ALA A 81 30.20 -2.99 -34.42
N SER A 82 29.91 -1.76 -34.91
CA SER A 82 29.23 -0.75 -34.12
C SER A 82 27.84 -1.19 -33.64
N GLN A 83 27.08 -1.87 -34.51
CA GLN A 83 25.74 -2.38 -34.14
C GLN A 83 25.80 -3.56 -33.17
N LEU A 84 26.80 -4.44 -33.24
CA LEU A 84 27.00 -5.49 -32.25
C LEU A 84 27.32 -4.91 -30.86
N ILE A 85 28.28 -3.96 -30.81
CA ILE A 85 28.61 -3.27 -29.53
C ILE A 85 27.42 -2.51 -29.01
N ARG A 86 26.68 -1.82 -29.89
CA ARG A 86 25.45 -1.10 -29.53
C ARG A 86 24.40 -2.04 -28.93
N GLY A 87 24.25 -3.25 -29.51
CA GLY A 87 23.33 -4.27 -28.96
C GLY A 87 23.68 -4.69 -27.54
N VAL A 88 24.98 -4.90 -27.24
CA VAL A 88 25.46 -5.22 -25.90
C VAL A 88 25.20 -4.08 -24.92
N LEU A 89 25.50 -2.83 -25.33
CA LEU A 89 25.26 -1.65 -24.51
C LEU A 89 23.77 -1.41 -24.25
N GLN A 90 22.93 -1.61 -25.26
CA GLN A 90 21.47 -1.53 -25.16
C GLN A 90 20.93 -2.58 -24.17
N PHE A 91 21.42 -3.82 -24.27
CA PHE A 91 21.08 -4.88 -23.33
C PHE A 91 21.47 -4.49 -21.90
N GLY A 92 22.72 -4.04 -21.68
CA GLY A 92 23.19 -3.60 -20.36
C GLY A 92 22.36 -2.44 -19.79
N ARG A 93 21.99 -1.48 -20.63
CA ARG A 93 21.13 -0.35 -20.25
C ARG A 93 19.75 -0.84 -19.80
N ASN A 94 19.09 -1.65 -20.61
CA ASN A 94 17.74 -2.14 -20.33
C ASN A 94 17.72 -3.06 -19.11
N PHE A 95 18.69 -3.98 -19.01
CA PHE A 95 18.85 -4.86 -17.86
C PHE A 95 19.11 -4.09 -16.57
N GLY A 96 19.99 -3.07 -16.62
CA GLY A 96 20.26 -2.20 -15.48
C GLY A 96 19.02 -1.44 -15.02
N ALA A 97 18.27 -0.85 -15.96
CA ALA A 97 17.04 -0.10 -15.66
C ALA A 97 15.95 -1.01 -15.09
N GLU A 98 15.74 -2.21 -15.65
CA GLU A 98 14.77 -3.19 -15.16
C GLU A 98 15.13 -3.65 -13.75
N LEU A 99 16.40 -3.99 -13.51
CA LEU A 99 16.83 -4.45 -12.20
C LEU A 99 16.69 -3.37 -11.12
N ILE A 100 16.93 -2.10 -11.46
CA ILE A 100 16.66 -0.97 -10.55
C ILE A 100 15.16 -0.91 -10.24
N GLY A 101 14.30 -0.94 -11.25
CA GLY A 101 12.84 -0.90 -11.09
C GLY A 101 12.32 -1.99 -10.15
N GLN A 102 12.73 -3.23 -10.37
CA GLN A 102 12.32 -4.38 -9.57
C GLN A 102 12.82 -4.31 -8.11
N ARG A 103 14.06 -3.84 -7.91
CA ARG A 103 14.62 -3.67 -6.56
C ARG A 103 13.96 -2.53 -5.81
N LEU A 104 13.64 -1.43 -6.50
CA LEU A 104 12.87 -0.32 -5.91
C LEU A 104 11.48 -0.78 -5.47
N GLU A 105 10.81 -1.54 -6.33
CA GLU A 105 9.49 -2.09 -6.02
C GLU A 105 9.52 -2.93 -4.73
N ARG A 106 10.51 -3.83 -4.61
CA ARG A 106 10.72 -4.62 -3.40
C ARG A 106 11.03 -3.74 -2.18
N ASP A 107 12.04 -2.87 -2.27
CA ASP A 107 12.54 -2.11 -1.13
C ASP A 107 11.49 -1.11 -0.60
N ILE A 108 10.69 -0.52 -1.50
CA ILE A 108 9.58 0.38 -1.15
C ILE A 108 8.41 -0.40 -0.54
N ARG A 109 8.09 -1.59 -1.06
CA ARG A 109 7.04 -2.45 -0.50
C ARG A 109 7.41 -2.90 0.91
N ASP A 110 8.66 -3.29 1.14
CA ASP A 110 9.16 -3.69 2.44
C ASP A 110 9.10 -2.50 3.44
N GLU A 111 9.51 -1.28 3.04
CA GLU A 111 9.42 -0.09 3.88
C GLU A 111 7.96 0.27 4.21
N LEU A 112 7.07 0.22 3.22
CA LEU A 112 5.64 0.48 3.41
C LEU A 112 5.02 -0.53 4.37
N TYR A 113 5.28 -1.83 4.15
CA TYR A 113 4.76 -2.90 5.01
C TYR A 113 5.23 -2.76 6.45
N ALA A 114 6.52 -2.52 6.65
CA ALA A 114 7.08 -2.27 7.98
C ALA A 114 6.44 -1.03 8.65
N SER A 115 6.24 0.04 7.87
CA SER A 115 5.57 1.25 8.36
C SER A 115 4.12 0.98 8.76
N LEU A 116 3.36 0.23 7.96
CA LEU A 116 1.96 -0.11 8.26
C LEU A 116 1.83 -0.94 9.53
N LEU A 117 2.69 -1.94 9.73
CA LEU A 117 2.71 -2.73 10.98
C LEU A 117 3.04 -1.90 12.21
N GLY A 118 3.76 -0.80 12.06
CA GLY A 118 4.09 0.13 13.13
C GLY A 118 3.02 1.18 13.42
N LYS A 119 1.95 1.27 12.62
CA LYS A 119 0.87 2.22 12.82
C LYS A 119 -0.11 1.76 13.90
N SER A 120 -0.71 2.71 14.62
CA SER A 120 -1.73 2.42 15.63
C SER A 120 -3.08 2.03 15.02
N MET A 121 -3.94 1.40 15.83
CA MET A 121 -5.32 1.08 15.40
C MET A 121 -6.13 2.32 15.03
N THR A 122 -5.87 3.48 15.65
CA THR A 122 -6.49 4.75 15.24
C THR A 122 -6.20 5.07 13.78
N PHE A 123 -4.95 4.85 13.32
CA PHE A 123 -4.60 5.02 11.92
C PHE A 123 -5.35 4.02 11.03
N HIS A 124 -5.36 2.73 11.40
CA HIS A 124 -6.01 1.68 10.61
C HIS A 124 -7.53 1.86 10.53
N ASN A 125 -8.17 2.35 11.58
CA ASN A 125 -9.61 2.63 11.58
C ASN A 125 -10.00 3.80 10.65
N LEU A 126 -9.10 4.80 10.50
CA LEU A 126 -9.32 5.96 9.63
C LEU A 126 -8.91 5.71 8.17
N GLN A 127 -8.11 4.66 7.90
CA GLN A 127 -7.58 4.38 6.59
C GLN A 127 -8.29 3.18 5.97
N PRO A 128 -9.04 3.35 4.87
CA PRO A 128 -9.68 2.22 4.18
C PRO A 128 -8.66 1.16 3.74
N VAL A 129 -8.95 -0.11 4.01
CA VAL A 129 -8.07 -1.23 3.65
C VAL A 129 -7.83 -1.27 2.14
N GLY A 130 -8.86 -1.03 1.32
CA GLY A 130 -8.75 -1.01 -0.14
C GLY A 130 -7.78 0.07 -0.65
N ASP A 131 -7.76 1.28 -0.06
CA ASP A 131 -6.80 2.34 -0.41
C ASP A 131 -5.36 1.94 -0.03
N THR A 132 -5.18 1.35 1.15
CA THR A 132 -3.89 0.84 1.61
C THR A 132 -3.35 -0.26 0.69
N MET A 133 -4.22 -1.19 0.28
CA MET A 133 -3.88 -2.26 -0.67
C MET A 133 -3.54 -1.70 -2.05
N ALA A 134 -4.32 -0.75 -2.57
CA ALA A 134 -4.01 -0.09 -3.85
C ALA A 134 -2.64 0.59 -3.83
N ARG A 135 -2.24 1.19 -2.71
CA ARG A 135 -0.90 1.78 -2.56
C ARG A 135 0.21 0.73 -2.49
N ALA A 136 -0.01 -0.38 -1.78
CA ALA A 136 0.96 -1.47 -1.66
C ALA A 136 1.16 -2.27 -2.95
N THR A 137 0.17 -2.28 -3.84
CA THR A 137 0.20 -3.00 -5.12
C THR A 137 0.42 -2.06 -6.31
N ASN A 138 -0.57 -1.22 -6.62
CA ASN A 138 -0.56 -0.41 -7.84
C ASN A 138 0.45 0.74 -7.75
N ASP A 139 0.44 1.53 -6.66
CA ASP A 139 1.34 2.69 -6.55
C ASP A 139 2.80 2.29 -6.51
N VAL A 140 3.14 1.17 -5.84
CA VAL A 140 4.52 0.65 -5.83
C VAL A 140 4.93 0.21 -7.23
N ARG A 141 4.03 -0.42 -8.00
CA ARG A 141 4.27 -0.79 -9.41
C ARG A 141 4.47 0.43 -10.31
N GLU A 142 3.71 1.52 -10.09
CA GLU A 142 3.88 2.76 -10.86
C GLU A 142 5.28 3.37 -10.65
N ILE A 143 5.89 3.22 -9.47
CA ILE A 143 7.27 3.64 -9.23
C ILE A 143 8.26 2.77 -10.02
N ASN A 144 8.03 1.47 -10.13
CA ASN A 144 8.82 0.59 -11.00
C ASN A 144 8.73 1.05 -12.46
N LEU A 145 7.51 1.24 -12.99
CA LEU A 145 7.26 1.72 -14.35
C LEU A 145 7.84 3.13 -14.61
N MET A 146 7.90 3.98 -13.60
CA MET A 146 8.60 5.26 -13.68
C MET A 146 10.09 5.07 -14.01
N PHE A 147 10.74 4.03 -13.48
CA PHE A 147 12.14 3.74 -13.78
C PHE A 147 12.31 3.00 -15.10
N ASN A 148 11.56 1.95 -15.34
CA ASN A 148 11.56 1.22 -16.59
C ASN A 148 10.10 0.95 -17.06
N PRO A 149 9.64 1.59 -18.16
CA PRO A 149 10.45 2.30 -19.17
C PRO A 149 10.68 3.81 -18.91
N GLY A 150 9.99 4.46 -17.98
CA GLY A 150 9.93 5.93 -17.87
C GLY A 150 11.32 6.62 -17.88
N PHE A 151 12.07 6.49 -16.79
CA PHE A 151 13.40 7.13 -16.66
C PHE A 151 14.42 6.60 -17.69
N ASN A 152 14.35 5.33 -18.03
CA ASN A 152 15.18 4.73 -19.06
C ASN A 152 14.98 5.41 -20.44
N LEU A 153 13.74 5.74 -20.79
CA LEU A 153 13.42 6.50 -22.01
C LEU A 153 13.89 7.95 -21.92
N VAL A 154 13.72 8.62 -20.78
CA VAL A 154 14.20 10.00 -20.57
C VAL A 154 15.71 10.07 -20.77
N VAL A 155 16.49 9.21 -20.10
CA VAL A 155 17.94 9.19 -20.21
C VAL A 155 18.39 8.81 -21.62
N GLY A 156 17.76 7.81 -22.23
CA GLY A 156 18.03 7.42 -23.62
C GLY A 156 17.76 8.58 -24.59
N SER A 157 16.57 9.18 -24.52
CA SER A 157 16.16 10.28 -25.39
C SER A 157 17.06 11.51 -25.24
N ALA A 158 17.44 11.87 -24.01
CA ALA A 158 18.35 13.00 -23.79
C ALA A 158 19.69 12.83 -24.51
N ASN A 159 20.27 11.62 -24.50
CA ASN A 159 21.51 11.35 -25.21
C ASN A 159 21.31 11.42 -26.75
N PHE A 160 20.20 10.92 -27.29
CA PHE A 160 19.91 11.03 -28.73
C PHE A 160 19.68 12.47 -29.16
N LEU A 161 19.10 13.31 -28.32
CA LEU A 161 18.94 14.74 -28.59
C LEU A 161 20.29 15.51 -28.56
N LEU A 162 21.26 15.05 -27.78
CA LEU A 162 22.57 15.69 -27.68
C LEU A 162 23.49 15.34 -28.86
N MET A 163 23.37 14.16 -29.47
CA MET A 163 24.31 13.70 -30.50
C MET A 163 24.39 14.59 -31.73
N PRO A 164 23.29 15.10 -32.33
CA PRO A 164 23.38 16.02 -33.48
C PRO A 164 24.05 17.35 -33.11
N LEU A 165 23.84 17.86 -31.89
CA LEU A 165 24.48 19.09 -31.40
C LEU A 165 26.01 18.94 -31.26
N ILE A 166 26.45 17.73 -30.86
CA ILE A 166 27.88 17.43 -30.69
C ILE A 166 28.53 17.13 -32.04
N ALA A 167 27.87 16.33 -32.90
CA ALA A 167 28.49 15.79 -34.11
C ALA A 167 28.42 16.75 -35.33
N ALA A 168 27.34 17.53 -35.49
CA ALA A 168 27.19 18.39 -36.67
C ALA A 168 28.28 19.48 -36.79
N PRO A 169 28.76 20.13 -35.73
CA PRO A 169 29.83 21.15 -35.80
C PRO A 169 31.17 20.62 -36.36
N PHE A 170 31.42 19.30 -36.27
CA PHE A 170 32.64 18.71 -36.81
C PHE A 170 32.71 18.77 -38.35
N TYR A 171 31.55 18.91 -39.02
CA TYR A 171 31.52 19.13 -40.49
C TYR A 171 31.64 20.64 -40.80
N HIS A 172 30.78 21.44 -40.19
CA HIS A 172 30.87 22.90 -40.29
C HIS A 172 30.17 23.54 -39.07
N PRO A 173 30.76 24.59 -38.43
CA PRO A 173 30.21 25.20 -37.20
C PRO A 173 28.77 25.68 -37.35
N SER A 174 28.34 26.20 -38.52
CA SER A 174 26.97 26.68 -38.73
C SER A 174 25.94 25.59 -38.69
N LEU A 175 26.28 24.30 -38.90
CA LEU A 175 25.35 23.20 -38.87
C LEU A 175 24.72 22.94 -37.49
N ILE A 176 25.25 23.55 -36.42
CA ILE A 176 24.63 23.52 -35.10
C ILE A 176 23.34 24.34 -35.03
N LEU A 177 23.12 25.31 -35.95
CA LEU A 177 21.97 26.22 -35.88
C LEU A 177 20.63 25.50 -35.88
N VAL A 178 20.41 24.58 -36.81
CA VAL A 178 19.14 23.87 -36.94
C VAL A 178 18.89 22.92 -35.76
N PRO A 179 19.83 22.05 -35.33
CA PRO A 179 19.70 21.26 -34.11
C PRO A 179 19.39 22.11 -32.87
N ALA A 180 20.12 23.22 -32.69
CA ALA A 180 19.92 24.11 -31.53
C ALA A 180 18.54 24.80 -31.55
N LEU A 181 18.12 25.31 -32.72
CA LEU A 181 16.80 25.92 -32.88
C LEU A 181 15.69 24.89 -32.64
N PHE A 182 15.84 23.66 -33.17
CA PHE A 182 14.90 22.58 -32.92
C PHE A 182 14.80 22.28 -31.44
N MET A 183 15.91 22.13 -30.73
CA MET A 183 15.92 21.86 -29.29
C MET A 183 15.15 22.92 -28.50
N ILE A 184 15.38 24.20 -28.78
CA ILE A 184 14.71 25.31 -28.11
C ILE A 184 13.20 25.26 -28.38
N THR A 185 12.82 25.16 -29.66
CA THR A 185 11.41 25.14 -30.06
C THR A 185 10.69 23.87 -29.59
N TYR A 186 11.38 22.73 -29.60
CA TYR A 186 10.88 21.44 -29.10
C TYR A 186 10.57 21.51 -27.61
N PHE A 187 11.50 21.97 -26.76
CA PHE A 187 11.25 22.06 -25.32
C PHE A 187 10.16 23.08 -24.99
N LEU A 188 10.08 24.20 -25.70
CA LEU A 188 9.02 25.19 -25.51
C LEU A 188 7.66 24.61 -25.90
N ALA A 189 7.57 23.93 -27.05
CA ALA A 189 6.36 23.29 -27.54
C ALA A 189 5.92 22.13 -26.62
N LEU A 190 6.88 21.30 -26.17
CA LEU A 190 6.61 20.21 -25.23
C LEU A 190 6.10 20.75 -23.89
N TRP A 191 6.75 21.79 -23.33
CA TRP A 191 6.32 22.40 -22.07
C TRP A 191 4.89 22.96 -22.16
N ARG A 192 4.60 23.69 -23.25
CA ARG A 192 3.26 24.22 -23.50
C ARG A 192 2.23 23.12 -23.64
N TYR A 193 2.53 22.11 -24.44
CA TYR A 193 1.67 20.95 -24.66
C TYR A 193 1.34 20.20 -23.36
N LEU A 194 2.34 19.89 -22.55
CA LEU A 194 2.16 19.19 -21.28
C LEU A 194 1.30 20.00 -20.30
N ARG A 195 1.46 21.32 -20.29
CA ARG A 195 0.67 22.23 -19.45
C ARG A 195 -0.81 22.27 -19.87
N GLU A 196 -1.09 22.17 -21.16
CA GLU A 196 -2.45 22.11 -21.71
C GLU A 196 -3.08 20.72 -21.51
N LEU A 197 -2.32 19.63 -21.69
CA LEU A 197 -2.80 18.26 -21.59
C LEU A 197 -3.13 17.85 -20.14
N GLN A 198 -2.36 18.31 -19.16
CA GLN A 198 -2.49 17.85 -17.76
C GLN A 198 -3.92 18.01 -17.20
N PRO A 199 -4.59 19.18 -17.25
CA PRO A 199 -5.92 19.34 -16.70
C PRO A 199 -6.98 18.49 -17.44
N ILE A 200 -6.80 18.29 -18.76
CA ILE A 200 -7.68 17.47 -19.59
C ILE A 200 -7.57 16.00 -19.20
N SER A 201 -6.34 15.48 -19.08
CA SER A 201 -6.09 14.11 -18.64
C SER A 201 -6.56 13.86 -17.19
N ASP A 202 -6.46 14.86 -16.30
CA ASP A 202 -7.00 14.78 -14.94
C ASP A 202 -8.54 14.70 -14.96
N SER A 203 -9.20 15.42 -15.88
CA SER A 203 -10.65 15.33 -16.06
C SER A 203 -11.08 13.94 -16.55
N ALA A 204 -10.41 13.39 -17.56
CA ALA A 204 -10.68 12.05 -18.07
C ALA A 204 -10.48 10.98 -16.97
N ARG A 205 -9.42 11.07 -16.16
CA ARG A 205 -9.18 10.17 -15.02
C ARG A 205 -10.27 10.27 -13.95
N ARG A 206 -10.76 11.49 -13.63
CA ARG A 206 -11.86 11.66 -12.66
C ARG A 206 -13.15 11.05 -13.19
N ALA A 207 -13.49 11.31 -14.46
CA ALA A 207 -14.68 10.73 -15.09
C ALA A 207 -14.64 9.20 -15.12
N PHE A 208 -13.47 8.61 -15.41
CA PHE A 208 -13.25 7.16 -15.35
C PHE A 208 -13.41 6.60 -13.93
N GLY A 209 -12.88 7.32 -12.93
CA GLY A 209 -13.05 6.96 -11.53
C GLY A 209 -14.51 6.94 -11.09
N GLN A 210 -15.30 7.93 -11.50
CA GLN A 210 -16.74 8.01 -11.22
C GLN A 210 -17.52 6.88 -11.90
N LEU A 211 -17.18 6.55 -13.15
CA LEU A 211 -17.78 5.43 -13.87
C LEU A 211 -17.52 4.09 -13.16
N ASN A 212 -16.29 3.84 -12.76
CA ASN A 212 -15.94 2.62 -12.03
C ASN A 212 -16.57 2.54 -10.64
N ALA A 213 -16.61 3.65 -9.89
CA ALA A 213 -17.28 3.70 -8.59
C ALA A 213 -18.77 3.34 -8.73
N ARG A 214 -19.43 3.87 -9.77
CA ARG A 214 -20.83 3.54 -10.04
C ARG A 214 -21.04 2.09 -10.40
N LEU A 215 -20.16 1.52 -11.23
CA LEU A 215 -20.20 0.11 -11.57
C LEU A 215 -20.05 -0.78 -10.32
N THR A 216 -19.07 -0.47 -9.48
CA THR A 216 -18.85 -1.20 -8.23
C THR A 216 -20.06 -1.12 -7.32
N GLU A 217 -20.65 0.06 -7.11
CA GLU A 217 -21.84 0.26 -6.30
C GLU A 217 -23.04 -0.57 -6.81
N ALA A 218 -23.25 -0.60 -8.14
CA ALA A 218 -24.33 -1.36 -8.74
C ALA A 218 -24.12 -2.89 -8.61
N ILE A 219 -22.87 -3.37 -8.68
CA ILE A 219 -22.53 -4.79 -8.52
C ILE A 219 -22.66 -5.20 -7.05
N ASP A 220 -22.12 -4.41 -6.13
CA ASP A 220 -22.20 -4.69 -4.68
C ASP A 220 -23.64 -4.66 -4.19
N GLY A 221 -24.47 -3.76 -4.76
CA GLY A 221 -25.90 -3.64 -4.46
C GLY A 221 -26.82 -4.45 -5.39
N ILE A 222 -26.32 -5.43 -6.13
CA ILE A 222 -27.09 -6.10 -7.20
C ILE A 222 -28.40 -6.74 -6.70
N GLU A 223 -28.41 -7.29 -5.50
CA GLU A 223 -29.60 -7.87 -4.89
C GLU A 223 -30.68 -6.81 -4.66
N VAL A 224 -30.29 -5.61 -4.23
CA VAL A 224 -31.22 -4.48 -4.02
C VAL A 224 -31.76 -3.98 -5.36
N VAL A 225 -30.89 -3.86 -6.37
CA VAL A 225 -31.29 -3.46 -7.74
C VAL A 225 -32.31 -4.46 -8.31
N LYS A 226 -32.00 -5.76 -8.18
CA LYS A 226 -32.88 -6.86 -8.63
C LYS A 226 -34.17 -6.92 -7.83
N GLY A 227 -34.11 -6.85 -6.51
CA GLY A 227 -35.27 -6.88 -5.63
C GLY A 227 -36.21 -5.67 -5.83
N GLY A 228 -35.65 -4.52 -6.23
CA GLY A 228 -36.40 -3.29 -6.54
C GLY A 228 -36.83 -3.14 -8.00
N ALA A 229 -36.47 -4.07 -8.91
CA ALA A 229 -36.68 -3.97 -10.36
C ALA A 229 -36.19 -2.64 -10.94
N GLN A 230 -34.95 -2.19 -10.52
CA GLN A 230 -34.39 -0.90 -10.90
C GLN A 230 -33.26 -1.02 -11.95
N GLU A 231 -33.21 -2.12 -12.72
CA GLU A 231 -32.16 -2.36 -13.71
C GLU A 231 -32.09 -1.28 -14.77
N GLU A 232 -33.24 -0.85 -15.30
CA GLU A 232 -33.28 0.21 -16.34
C GLU A 232 -32.78 1.55 -15.81
N ALA A 233 -33.12 1.88 -14.57
CA ALA A 233 -32.64 3.12 -13.94
C ALA A 233 -31.12 3.09 -13.72
N GLU A 234 -30.57 1.96 -13.30
CA GLU A 234 -29.11 1.82 -13.13
C GLU A 234 -28.37 1.83 -14.47
N VAL A 235 -28.90 1.21 -15.52
CA VAL A 235 -28.33 1.28 -16.88
C VAL A 235 -28.34 2.72 -17.39
N ALA A 236 -29.42 3.47 -17.17
CA ALA A 236 -29.52 4.88 -17.58
C ALA A 236 -28.45 5.74 -16.87
N ARG A 237 -28.27 5.57 -15.55
CA ARG A 237 -27.25 6.27 -14.74
C ARG A 237 -25.83 5.91 -15.18
N PHE A 238 -25.56 4.62 -15.41
CA PHE A 238 -24.27 4.17 -15.92
C PHE A 238 -23.97 4.77 -17.30
N THR A 239 -24.95 4.79 -18.20
CA THR A 239 -24.83 5.34 -19.54
C THR A 239 -24.48 6.83 -19.50
N GLU A 240 -25.07 7.59 -18.57
CA GLU A 240 -24.75 9.03 -18.40
C GLU A 240 -23.29 9.23 -17.96
N ASN A 241 -22.82 8.47 -16.95
CA ASN A 241 -21.42 8.51 -16.53
C ASN A 241 -20.46 8.09 -17.66
N ALA A 242 -20.86 7.09 -18.47
CA ALA A 242 -20.10 6.65 -19.64
C ALA A 242 -19.99 7.74 -20.70
N ARG A 243 -21.05 8.56 -20.91
CA ARG A 243 -21.02 9.72 -21.81
C ARG A 243 -20.04 10.79 -21.31
N VAL A 244 -20.08 11.13 -20.02
CA VAL A 244 -19.15 12.08 -19.41
C VAL A 244 -17.70 11.62 -19.60
N PHE A 245 -17.43 10.33 -19.36
CA PHE A 245 -16.09 9.76 -19.59
C PHE A 245 -15.70 9.81 -21.07
N ARG A 246 -16.60 9.40 -21.98
CA ARG A 246 -16.36 9.46 -23.43
C ARG A 246 -15.97 10.89 -23.86
N ASP A 247 -16.73 11.91 -23.43
CA ASP A 247 -16.51 13.29 -23.86
C ASP A 247 -15.17 13.82 -23.33
N ALA A 248 -14.81 13.49 -22.08
CA ALA A 248 -13.51 13.82 -21.52
C ALA A 248 -12.36 13.09 -22.22
N PHE A 249 -12.56 11.82 -22.61
CA PHE A 249 -11.57 11.02 -23.33
C PHE A 249 -11.37 11.52 -24.77
N VAL A 250 -12.45 11.93 -25.45
CA VAL A 250 -12.36 12.56 -26.78
C VAL A 250 -11.60 13.88 -26.70
N GLN A 251 -11.86 14.73 -25.71
CA GLN A 251 -11.07 15.96 -25.50
C GLN A 251 -9.59 15.68 -25.27
N GLN A 252 -9.26 14.60 -24.57
CA GLN A 252 -7.86 14.17 -24.41
C GLN A 252 -7.26 13.75 -25.76
N GLY A 253 -7.97 12.95 -26.55
CA GLY A 253 -7.53 12.55 -27.90
C GLY A 253 -7.32 13.73 -28.83
N ASP A 254 -8.22 14.73 -28.80
CA ASP A 254 -8.08 15.97 -29.57
C ASP A 254 -6.83 16.77 -29.16
N ALA A 255 -6.53 16.83 -27.86
CA ALA A 255 -5.32 17.48 -27.37
C ALA A 255 -4.05 16.71 -27.81
N GLU A 256 -4.08 15.37 -27.73
CA GLU A 256 -2.98 14.51 -28.18
C GLU A 256 -2.73 14.59 -29.69
N ALA A 257 -3.78 14.70 -30.50
CA ALA A 257 -3.67 14.87 -31.94
C ALA A 257 -2.98 16.18 -32.37
N ARG A 258 -3.00 17.21 -31.50
CA ARG A 258 -2.35 18.51 -31.73
C ARG A 258 -0.88 18.55 -31.29
N TYR A 259 -0.21 17.40 -31.27
CA TYR A 259 1.19 17.30 -30.80
C TYR A 259 2.16 18.02 -31.75
N LEU A 260 2.34 19.32 -31.52
CA LEU A 260 3.17 20.24 -32.31
C LEU A 260 4.65 19.80 -32.48
N PRO A 261 5.32 19.13 -31.52
CA PRO A 261 6.71 18.71 -31.69
C PRO A 261 6.99 17.84 -32.92
N LEU A 262 6.04 17.04 -33.41
CA LEU A 262 6.19 16.26 -34.64
C LEU A 262 6.25 17.15 -35.90
N LEU A 263 5.43 18.19 -35.94
CA LEU A 263 5.49 19.18 -37.03
C LEU A 263 6.84 19.94 -37.01
N LEU A 264 7.29 20.35 -35.81
CA LEU A 264 8.58 21.02 -35.66
C LEU A 264 9.74 20.14 -36.10
N LEU A 265 9.67 18.82 -35.85
CA LEU A 265 10.66 17.88 -36.35
C LEU A 265 10.72 17.86 -37.89
N GLY A 266 9.56 17.80 -38.54
CA GLY A 266 9.49 17.86 -40.02
C GLY A 266 10.08 19.17 -40.58
N LEU A 267 9.75 20.30 -39.97
CA LEU A 267 10.32 21.60 -40.34
C LEU A 267 11.84 21.66 -40.10
N ALA A 268 12.32 21.09 -38.97
CA ALA A 268 13.75 21.02 -38.70
C ALA A 268 14.49 20.14 -39.72
N GLN A 269 13.92 19.00 -40.14
CA GLN A 269 14.49 18.14 -41.19
C GLN A 269 14.57 18.87 -42.54
N ALA A 270 13.49 19.57 -42.92
CA ALA A 270 13.50 20.35 -44.17
C ALA A 270 14.51 21.52 -44.11
N GLY A 271 14.55 22.25 -42.99
CA GLY A 271 15.50 23.34 -42.78
C GLY A 271 16.96 22.86 -42.72
N ALA A 272 17.21 21.70 -42.10
CA ALA A 272 18.53 21.09 -42.07
C ALA A 272 19.00 20.70 -43.46
N PHE A 273 18.10 20.09 -44.28
CA PHE A 273 18.41 19.74 -45.64
C PHE A 273 18.72 20.97 -46.49
N LEU A 274 17.87 22.01 -46.42
CA LEU A 274 18.08 23.26 -47.14
C LEU A 274 19.43 23.90 -46.75
N HIS A 275 19.74 23.99 -45.47
CA HIS A 275 20.98 24.56 -44.96
C HIS A 275 22.21 23.75 -45.45
N ALA A 276 22.15 22.45 -45.37
CA ALA A 276 23.22 21.57 -45.87
C ALA A 276 23.40 21.69 -47.39
N LEU A 277 22.29 21.86 -48.15
CA LEU A 277 22.32 22.03 -49.60
C LEU A 277 22.98 23.35 -50.03
N LEU A 278 22.68 24.44 -49.31
CA LEU A 278 23.34 25.75 -49.55
C LEU A 278 24.85 25.65 -49.31
N LEU A 279 25.28 25.05 -48.21
CA LEU A 279 26.73 24.82 -47.95
C LEU A 279 27.37 23.87 -48.96
N PHE A 280 26.63 22.93 -49.49
CA PHE A 280 27.09 22.07 -50.59
C PHE A 280 27.28 22.86 -51.91
N GLN A 281 26.34 23.74 -52.25
CA GLN A 281 26.46 24.64 -53.43
C GLN A 281 27.69 25.57 -53.33
N ASP A 282 27.99 26.06 -52.12
CA ASP A 282 29.16 26.90 -51.86
C ASP A 282 30.47 26.09 -51.84
N GLY A 283 30.41 24.75 -52.05
CA GLY A 283 31.60 23.88 -52.03
C GLY A 283 32.22 23.65 -50.65
N ILE A 284 31.48 24.03 -49.57
CA ILE A 284 31.92 23.88 -48.16
C ILE A 284 31.70 22.42 -47.70
N LEU A 285 30.62 21.82 -48.09
CA LEU A 285 30.29 20.40 -47.77
C LEU A 285 30.37 19.53 -48.99
N ASP A 286 30.78 18.28 -48.82
CA ASP A 286 30.62 17.22 -49.81
C ASP A 286 29.27 16.48 -49.65
N ILE A 287 28.92 15.65 -50.62
CA ILE A 287 27.63 14.96 -50.67
C ILE A 287 27.49 13.95 -49.50
N GLY A 288 28.57 13.28 -49.13
CA GLY A 288 28.60 12.37 -47.98
C GLY A 288 28.36 13.07 -46.65
N GLN A 289 28.85 14.29 -46.49
CA GLN A 289 28.62 15.12 -45.31
C GLN A 289 27.17 15.58 -45.22
N VAL A 290 26.53 15.91 -46.36
CA VAL A 290 25.09 16.19 -46.41
C VAL A 290 24.29 14.97 -45.94
N VAL A 291 24.59 13.78 -46.47
CA VAL A 291 23.92 12.53 -46.08
C VAL A 291 24.13 12.21 -44.58
N ALA A 292 25.38 12.35 -44.11
CA ALA A 292 25.71 12.17 -42.71
C ALA A 292 24.93 13.12 -41.76
N TYR A 293 24.88 14.40 -42.14
CA TYR A 293 24.16 15.41 -41.38
C TYR A 293 22.66 15.13 -41.31
N MET A 294 22.03 14.75 -42.42
CA MET A 294 20.62 14.38 -42.46
C MET A 294 20.32 13.16 -41.57
N GLY A 295 21.23 12.18 -41.60
CA GLY A 295 21.13 11.00 -40.72
C GLY A 295 21.28 11.35 -39.24
N LEU A 296 22.13 12.33 -38.89
CA LEU A 296 22.21 12.85 -37.52
C LEU A 296 20.91 13.53 -37.07
N ILE A 297 20.32 14.36 -37.94
CA ILE A 297 19.02 15.02 -37.64
C ILE A 297 17.90 14.00 -37.44
N GLN A 298 17.92 12.89 -38.14
CA GLN A 298 16.94 11.80 -37.98
C GLN A 298 16.94 11.21 -36.54
N LEU A 299 18.05 11.32 -35.80
CA LEU A 299 18.12 10.87 -34.41
C LEU A 299 17.14 11.58 -33.48
N PHE A 300 16.66 12.78 -33.84
CA PHE A 300 15.62 13.48 -33.09
C PHE A 300 14.23 12.79 -33.15
N GLY A 301 14.02 11.89 -34.11
CA GLY A 301 12.71 11.25 -34.32
C GLY A 301 12.22 10.48 -33.11
N PHE A 302 13.03 9.54 -32.61
CA PHE A 302 12.64 8.70 -31.46
C PHE A 302 12.37 9.51 -30.18
N PRO A 303 13.24 10.45 -29.74
CA PRO A 303 12.97 11.31 -28.58
C PRO A 303 11.67 12.09 -28.69
N THR A 304 11.42 12.69 -29.85
CA THR A 304 10.21 13.48 -30.11
C THR A 304 8.96 12.64 -29.93
N PHE A 305 8.94 11.41 -30.46
CA PHE A 305 7.82 10.49 -30.33
C PHE A 305 7.67 9.94 -28.90
N ALA A 306 8.78 9.53 -28.26
CA ALA A 306 8.76 8.85 -26.97
C ALA A 306 8.54 9.78 -25.77
N SER A 307 8.73 11.10 -25.92
CA SER A 307 8.73 12.06 -24.81
C SER A 307 7.40 12.13 -24.06
N LEU A 308 6.28 12.03 -24.76
CA LEU A 308 4.95 12.05 -24.14
C LEU A 308 4.74 10.85 -23.22
N PHE A 309 5.06 9.67 -23.72
CA PHE A 309 4.96 8.44 -22.94
C PHE A 309 5.91 8.45 -21.73
N ALA A 310 7.17 8.87 -21.93
CA ALA A 310 8.15 8.96 -20.87
C ALA A 310 7.72 9.94 -19.76
N TYR A 311 7.17 11.10 -20.15
CA TYR A 311 6.63 12.08 -19.20
C TYR A 311 5.47 11.48 -18.39
N SER A 312 4.52 10.81 -19.05
CA SER A 312 3.38 10.19 -18.39
C SER A 312 3.83 9.19 -17.31
N GLN A 313 4.76 8.29 -17.64
CA GLN A 313 5.29 7.30 -16.71
C GLN A 313 5.99 7.93 -15.51
N VAL A 314 6.84 8.95 -15.75
CA VAL A 314 7.54 9.66 -14.67
C VAL A 314 6.56 10.43 -13.78
N SER A 315 5.56 11.07 -14.37
CA SER A 315 4.54 11.84 -13.64
C SER A 315 3.69 10.93 -12.74
N LEU A 316 3.21 9.79 -13.28
CA LEU A 316 2.42 8.80 -12.53
C LEU A 316 3.22 8.20 -11.38
N GLY A 317 4.45 7.75 -11.63
CA GLY A 317 5.29 7.21 -10.58
C GLY A 317 5.64 8.22 -9.49
N MET A 318 5.87 9.50 -9.85
CA MET A 318 6.10 10.57 -8.88
C MET A 318 4.85 10.87 -8.03
N ALA A 319 3.66 10.84 -8.63
CA ALA A 319 2.41 10.98 -7.89
C ALA A 319 2.18 9.81 -6.93
N SER A 320 2.44 8.59 -7.37
CA SER A 320 2.38 7.37 -6.55
C SER A 320 3.38 7.39 -5.40
N ALA A 321 4.61 7.82 -5.67
CA ALA A 321 5.64 8.01 -4.63
C ALA A 321 5.20 9.01 -3.56
N ARG A 322 4.53 10.09 -3.95
CA ARG A 322 3.98 11.06 -2.99
C ARG A 322 2.92 10.42 -2.10
N ARG A 323 1.95 9.69 -2.67
CA ARG A 323 0.90 9.01 -1.90
C ARG A 323 1.44 7.99 -0.91
N ILE A 324 2.42 7.18 -1.33
CA ILE A 324 3.07 6.19 -0.45
C ILE A 324 3.84 6.90 0.66
N LEU A 325 4.64 7.92 0.33
CA LEU A 325 5.43 8.65 1.31
C LEU A 325 4.55 9.38 2.33
N ASP A 326 3.43 9.96 1.90
CA ASP A 326 2.46 10.58 2.79
C ASP A 326 1.87 9.57 3.78
N LEU A 327 1.62 8.32 3.33
CA LEU A 327 1.17 7.23 4.20
C LEU A 327 2.25 6.83 5.21
N ILE A 328 3.49 6.68 4.76
CA ILE A 328 4.64 6.34 5.63
C ILE A 328 4.86 7.41 6.70
N ARG A 329 4.74 8.69 6.33
CA ARG A 329 4.97 9.85 7.22
C ARG A 329 3.86 10.09 8.25
N ARG A 330 2.66 9.57 8.05
CA ARG A 330 1.58 9.75 9.03
C ARG A 330 2.04 9.20 10.38
N GLU A 331 2.15 10.08 11.35
CA GLU A 331 2.57 9.74 12.71
C GLU A 331 1.43 9.08 13.48
N THR A 332 1.78 8.21 14.41
CA THR A 332 0.88 7.61 15.39
C THR A 332 1.28 8.08 16.76
N LYS A 333 0.29 8.29 17.65
CA LYS A 333 0.54 8.76 19.02
C LYS A 333 1.06 7.64 19.93
N LEU A 334 0.80 6.38 19.59
CA LEU A 334 1.22 5.21 20.34
C LEU A 334 2.68 4.83 20.03
N ASP A 335 3.45 4.52 21.05
CA ASP A 335 4.83 4.04 20.97
C ASP A 335 4.99 2.66 21.60
N GLN A 336 6.09 1.97 21.30
CA GLN A 336 6.42 0.66 21.90
C GLN A 336 6.81 0.74 23.37
N ASN A 337 7.24 1.90 23.83
CA ASN A 337 7.87 2.10 25.12
C ASN A 337 8.87 0.97 25.49
N PRO A 338 9.97 0.76 24.73
CA PRO A 338 10.84 -0.42 24.90
C PRO A 338 11.50 -0.51 26.27
N ARG A 339 11.60 0.62 26.99
CA ARG A 339 12.16 0.73 28.34
C ARG A 339 11.11 0.77 29.43
N GLY A 340 9.83 0.61 29.05
CA GLY A 340 8.72 0.63 29.98
C GLY A 340 8.70 -0.58 30.93
N TYR A 341 7.73 -0.55 31.84
CA TYR A 341 7.52 -1.62 32.81
C TYR A 341 7.25 -2.97 32.11
N ALA A 342 7.89 -4.05 32.53
CA ALA A 342 7.83 -5.35 31.86
C ALA A 342 7.83 -6.54 32.83
N GLN A 343 7.25 -6.38 34.02
CA GLN A 343 7.14 -7.45 35.01
C GLN A 343 6.00 -8.42 34.68
N THR A 344 6.00 -9.56 35.36
CA THR A 344 4.90 -10.52 35.31
C THR A 344 3.66 -9.89 35.95
N MET A 345 2.54 -9.97 35.23
CA MET A 345 1.28 -9.36 35.61
C MET A 345 0.52 -10.23 36.61
N ARG A 346 -0.06 -9.59 37.62
CA ARG A 346 -0.99 -10.24 38.58
C ARG A 346 -2.44 -10.12 38.14
N GLY A 347 -2.75 -9.09 37.33
CA GLY A 347 -4.06 -8.89 36.75
C GLY A 347 -4.96 -7.92 37.48
N GLU A 348 -4.45 -7.02 38.36
CA GLU A 348 -5.22 -5.93 38.92
C GLU A 348 -5.54 -4.88 37.85
N ILE A 349 -6.79 -4.41 37.76
CA ILE A 349 -7.21 -3.38 36.80
C ILE A 349 -7.87 -2.24 37.54
N ALA A 350 -7.44 -0.98 37.29
CA ALA A 350 -8.10 0.20 37.84
C ALA A 350 -8.26 1.30 36.78
N PHE A 351 -9.46 1.84 36.71
CA PHE A 351 -9.78 3.04 35.93
C PHE A 351 -9.94 4.20 36.87
N LYS A 352 -9.27 5.32 36.60
CA LYS A 352 -9.34 6.54 37.41
C LYS A 352 -9.72 7.72 36.55
N ASP A 353 -10.98 8.17 36.66
CA ASP A 353 -11.56 9.30 35.94
C ASP A 353 -11.27 9.29 34.44
N VAL A 354 -11.48 8.12 33.80
CA VAL A 354 -11.12 7.88 32.42
C VAL A 354 -12.16 8.47 31.48
N ASN A 355 -11.67 9.32 30.56
CA ASN A 355 -12.44 9.85 29.44
C ASN A 355 -11.80 9.39 28.13
N PHE A 356 -12.63 9.09 27.12
CA PHE A 356 -12.18 8.69 25.80
C PHE A 356 -13.17 9.10 24.71
N ALA A 357 -12.65 9.61 23.59
CA ALA A 357 -13.38 9.86 22.36
C ALA A 357 -12.61 9.34 21.15
N TYR A 358 -13.29 8.72 20.18
CA TYR A 358 -12.71 8.46 18.86
C TYR A 358 -12.59 9.77 18.07
N PRO A 359 -11.63 9.88 17.12
CA PRO A 359 -11.62 10.99 16.18
C PRO A 359 -13.00 11.10 15.48
N GLU A 360 -13.53 12.32 15.37
CA GLU A 360 -14.82 12.61 14.71
C GLU A 360 -16.08 12.10 15.46
N ALA A 361 -15.97 11.61 16.69
CA ALA A 361 -17.09 11.17 17.52
C ALA A 361 -17.17 11.96 18.81
N GLU A 362 -18.40 12.10 19.36
CA GLU A 362 -18.62 12.58 20.72
C GLU A 362 -18.00 11.61 21.74
N ASN A 363 -17.86 12.05 22.99
CA ASN A 363 -17.28 11.25 24.08
C ASN A 363 -17.92 9.86 24.17
N ASN A 364 -17.09 8.82 23.99
CA ASN A 364 -17.52 7.43 24.12
C ASN A 364 -17.47 6.92 25.57
N LEU A 365 -16.56 7.49 26.39
CA LEU A 365 -16.46 7.23 27.83
C LEU A 365 -16.24 8.54 28.57
N GLU A 366 -16.92 8.72 29.71
CA GLU A 366 -16.88 9.94 30.53
C GLU A 366 -16.78 9.61 32.03
N GLY A 367 -15.66 10.02 32.66
CA GLY A 367 -15.44 9.90 34.09
C GLY A 367 -15.51 8.46 34.62
N VAL A 368 -15.08 7.49 33.84
CA VAL A 368 -15.18 6.06 34.21
C VAL A 368 -14.17 5.75 35.33
N THR A 369 -14.68 5.29 36.48
CA THR A 369 -13.86 4.92 37.63
C THR A 369 -14.36 3.61 38.24
N PHE A 370 -13.48 2.58 38.28
CA PHE A 370 -13.72 1.29 38.93
C PHE A 370 -12.41 0.58 39.24
N HIS A 371 -12.48 -0.44 40.09
CA HIS A 371 -11.32 -1.25 40.47
C HIS A 371 -11.67 -2.74 40.49
N VAL A 372 -10.76 -3.55 40.00
CA VAL A 372 -10.88 -5.00 39.88
C VAL A 372 -9.67 -5.65 40.53
N LYS A 373 -9.89 -6.60 41.41
CA LYS A 373 -8.81 -7.38 42.04
C LYS A 373 -8.32 -8.50 41.14
N PRO A 374 -7.05 -8.94 41.29
CA PRO A 374 -6.56 -10.12 40.59
C PRO A 374 -7.48 -11.33 40.78
N GLY A 375 -7.76 -12.04 39.67
CA GLY A 375 -8.57 -13.25 39.65
C GLY A 375 -10.09 -13.01 39.69
N GLN A 376 -10.58 -11.77 39.74
CA GLN A 376 -12.01 -11.47 39.68
C GLN A 376 -12.55 -11.57 38.25
N THR A 377 -13.79 -12.00 38.13
CA THR A 377 -14.56 -11.95 36.90
C THR A 377 -15.55 -10.78 36.92
N ILE A 378 -15.47 -9.94 35.87
CA ILE A 378 -16.31 -8.76 35.70
C ILE A 378 -17.21 -8.92 34.49
N ALA A 379 -18.51 -8.63 34.64
CA ALA A 379 -19.43 -8.51 33.51
C ALA A 379 -19.66 -7.03 33.18
N LEU A 380 -19.41 -6.64 31.94
CA LEU A 380 -19.81 -5.35 31.39
C LEU A 380 -21.14 -5.48 30.66
N VAL A 381 -22.14 -4.82 31.18
CA VAL A 381 -23.50 -4.84 30.61
C VAL A 381 -23.97 -3.43 30.22
N GLY A 382 -24.80 -3.35 29.20
CA GLY A 382 -25.33 -2.07 28.71
C GLY A 382 -25.75 -2.18 27.23
N GLN A 383 -26.51 -1.20 26.74
CA GLN A 383 -26.97 -1.18 25.35
C GLN A 383 -25.79 -1.10 24.37
N THR A 384 -26.04 -1.46 23.12
CA THR A 384 -25.05 -1.30 22.03
C THR A 384 -24.64 0.18 21.91
N GLY A 385 -23.36 0.43 21.69
CA GLY A 385 -22.83 1.80 21.60
C GLY A 385 -22.52 2.50 22.92
N THR A 386 -22.69 1.87 24.09
CA THR A 386 -22.40 2.49 25.41
C THR A 386 -20.91 2.54 25.77
N GLY A 387 -19.99 2.01 24.96
CA GLY A 387 -18.55 2.07 25.19
C GLY A 387 -17.92 0.82 25.82
N LYS A 388 -18.64 -0.33 25.89
CA LYS A 388 -18.13 -1.58 26.49
C LYS A 388 -16.84 -2.08 25.82
N THR A 389 -16.86 -2.28 24.50
CA THR A 389 -15.69 -2.69 23.71
C THR A 389 -14.57 -1.65 23.77
N THR A 390 -14.91 -0.36 23.82
CA THR A 390 -13.94 0.72 23.96
C THR A 390 -13.17 0.60 25.28
N LEU A 391 -13.88 0.33 26.38
CA LEU A 391 -13.27 0.12 27.69
C LEU A 391 -12.29 -1.05 27.68
N ALA A 392 -12.65 -2.18 27.06
CA ALA A 392 -11.77 -3.33 26.89
C ALA A 392 -10.51 -2.99 26.09
N LYS A 393 -10.64 -2.21 25.00
CA LYS A 393 -9.52 -1.78 24.15
C LYS A 393 -8.55 -0.81 24.84
N LEU A 394 -8.97 -0.09 25.88
CA LEU A 394 -8.09 0.75 26.68
C LEU A 394 -7.19 -0.08 27.62
N ILE A 395 -7.66 -1.22 28.13
CA ILE A 395 -6.86 -2.11 29.00
C ILE A 395 -5.65 -2.67 28.23
N ASN A 396 -5.86 -3.08 27.01
CA ASN A 396 -4.79 -3.62 26.13
C ASN A 396 -3.98 -2.52 25.41
N ARG A 397 -4.22 -1.25 25.77
CA ARG A 397 -3.59 -0.10 25.11
C ARG A 397 -3.69 -0.17 23.58
N THR A 398 -4.85 -0.58 23.06
CA THR A 398 -5.18 -0.42 21.63
C THR A 398 -5.38 1.06 21.29
N HIS A 399 -5.90 1.81 22.28
CA HIS A 399 -6.00 3.27 22.28
C HIS A 399 -5.52 3.80 23.64
N ASP A 400 -5.00 5.02 23.67
CA ASP A 400 -4.71 5.73 24.92
C ASP A 400 -5.95 6.53 25.36
N PRO A 401 -6.26 6.64 26.67
CA PRO A 401 -7.34 7.47 27.16
C PRO A 401 -7.10 8.95 26.80
N SER A 402 -8.18 9.71 26.55
CA SER A 402 -8.10 11.15 26.29
C SER A 402 -7.69 11.92 27.54
N SER A 403 -8.19 11.49 28.72
CA SER A 403 -7.79 11.96 30.05
C SER A 403 -8.04 10.86 31.09
N GLY A 404 -7.50 11.04 32.31
CA GLY A 404 -7.52 10.01 33.33
C GLY A 404 -6.43 8.96 33.15
N GLN A 405 -6.53 7.86 33.89
CA GLN A 405 -5.52 6.79 33.94
C GLN A 405 -6.18 5.41 33.92
N VAL A 406 -5.64 4.53 33.09
CA VAL A 406 -5.91 3.09 33.12
C VAL A 406 -4.68 2.40 33.71
N LEU A 407 -4.84 1.76 34.85
CA LEU A 407 -3.76 1.12 35.57
C LEU A 407 -3.90 -0.42 35.48
N VAL A 408 -2.79 -1.08 35.24
CA VAL A 408 -2.65 -2.53 35.35
C VAL A 408 -1.55 -2.80 36.38
N ASP A 409 -1.89 -3.54 37.44
CA ASP A 409 -1.02 -3.77 38.60
C ASP A 409 -0.48 -2.46 39.22
N GLY A 410 -1.30 -1.41 39.27
CA GLY A 410 -0.93 -0.11 39.78
C GLY A 410 -0.08 0.77 38.84
N VAL A 411 0.32 0.28 37.69
CA VAL A 411 1.14 0.98 36.66
C VAL A 411 0.25 1.43 35.51
N ASP A 412 0.37 2.69 35.08
CA ASP A 412 -0.38 3.20 33.92
C ASP A 412 -0.01 2.40 32.66
N VAL A 413 -1.01 2.02 31.85
CA VAL A 413 -0.80 1.26 30.61
C VAL A 413 0.15 1.96 29.63
N ARG A 414 0.27 3.29 29.74
CA ARG A 414 1.20 4.11 28.94
C ARG A 414 2.67 3.93 29.35
N ASP A 415 2.91 3.54 30.62
CA ASP A 415 4.24 3.32 31.16
C ASP A 415 4.74 1.86 30.98
N TRP A 416 3.86 0.96 30.56
CA TRP A 416 4.23 -0.41 30.23
C TRP A 416 5.02 -0.48 28.93
N ASN A 417 5.93 -1.47 28.87
CA ASN A 417 6.40 -1.97 27.58
C ASN A 417 5.21 -2.63 26.85
N LEU A 418 4.87 -2.11 25.67
CA LEU A 418 3.66 -2.50 24.95
C LEU A 418 3.61 -4.00 24.62
N ALA A 419 4.75 -4.58 24.23
CA ALA A 419 4.83 -5.99 23.92
C ALA A 419 4.63 -6.86 25.18
N SER A 420 5.19 -6.43 26.34
CA SER A 420 5.02 -7.12 27.62
C SER A 420 3.57 -7.04 28.11
N LEU A 421 2.92 -5.86 27.99
CA LEU A 421 1.51 -5.68 28.33
C LEU A 421 0.62 -6.62 27.52
N ARG A 422 0.73 -6.56 26.18
CA ARG A 422 -0.13 -7.31 25.26
C ARG A 422 0.08 -8.82 25.29
N LYS A 423 1.30 -9.30 25.63
CA LYS A 423 1.54 -10.74 25.79
C LYS A 423 0.80 -11.38 26.96
N GLN A 424 0.45 -10.59 27.98
CA GLN A 424 -0.17 -11.05 29.21
C GLN A 424 -1.68 -10.75 29.25
N ILE A 425 -2.22 -10.18 28.16
CA ILE A 425 -3.65 -9.89 27.98
C ILE A 425 -4.12 -10.59 26.71
N SER A 426 -5.14 -11.42 26.79
CA SER A 426 -5.82 -11.98 25.60
C SER A 426 -7.19 -11.35 25.44
N ILE A 427 -7.51 -10.99 24.20
CA ILE A 427 -8.84 -10.49 23.81
C ILE A 427 -9.44 -11.47 22.81
N ILE A 428 -10.65 -11.94 23.09
CA ILE A 428 -11.49 -12.68 22.15
C ILE A 428 -12.59 -11.73 21.70
N GLU A 429 -12.47 -11.27 20.46
CA GLU A 429 -13.41 -10.31 19.88
C GLU A 429 -14.69 -11.01 19.43
N GLN A 430 -15.79 -10.25 19.28
CA GLN A 430 -17.08 -10.71 18.77
C GLN A 430 -16.92 -11.40 17.41
N ASP A 431 -16.22 -10.75 16.48
CA ASP A 431 -15.87 -11.30 15.17
C ASP A 431 -14.45 -11.90 15.21
N VAL A 432 -14.38 -13.20 15.45
CA VAL A 432 -13.09 -13.90 15.51
C VAL A 432 -12.42 -13.94 14.15
N PHE A 433 -11.25 -13.31 14.07
CA PHE A 433 -10.40 -13.35 12.88
C PHE A 433 -9.45 -14.56 12.90
N LEU A 434 -9.46 -15.34 11.80
CA LEU A 434 -8.53 -16.44 11.56
C LEU A 434 -7.74 -16.18 10.29
N PHE A 435 -6.44 -16.46 10.35
CA PHE A 435 -5.55 -16.34 9.20
C PHE A 435 -5.71 -17.51 8.23
N SER A 436 -5.46 -17.28 6.95
CA SER A 436 -5.39 -18.33 5.92
C SER A 436 -4.13 -19.20 6.13
N ARG A 437 -4.16 -20.02 7.18
CA ARG A 437 -3.10 -20.92 7.65
C ARG A 437 -3.73 -22.18 8.19
N THR A 438 -2.89 -23.12 8.67
CA THR A 438 -3.39 -24.33 9.33
C THR A 438 -4.09 -24.02 10.65
N LEU A 439 -4.95 -24.93 11.12
CA LEU A 439 -5.60 -24.81 12.43
C LEU A 439 -4.56 -24.75 13.57
N ALA A 440 -3.51 -25.56 13.48
CA ALA A 440 -2.40 -25.52 14.44
C ALA A 440 -1.74 -24.14 14.49
N GLU A 441 -1.37 -23.55 13.35
CA GLU A 441 -0.75 -22.22 13.29
C GLU A 441 -1.69 -21.12 13.77
N ASN A 442 -2.98 -21.27 13.55
CA ASN A 442 -3.99 -20.34 14.07
C ASN A 442 -4.08 -20.41 15.60
N ILE A 443 -4.03 -21.58 16.21
CA ILE A 443 -3.99 -21.73 17.67
C ILE A 443 -2.67 -21.21 18.23
N ALA A 444 -1.55 -21.51 17.58
CA ALA A 444 -0.21 -21.11 17.99
C ALA A 444 0.13 -19.63 17.71
N PHE A 445 -0.80 -18.82 17.20
CA PHE A 445 -0.53 -17.45 16.75
C PHE A 445 0.15 -16.57 17.82
N GLY A 446 -0.28 -16.64 19.06
CA GLY A 446 0.30 -15.88 20.18
C GLY A 446 1.58 -16.51 20.77
N ARG A 447 1.86 -17.80 20.46
CA ARG A 447 3.03 -18.58 20.93
C ARG A 447 3.55 -19.47 19.80
N PRO A 448 4.26 -18.90 18.80
CA PRO A 448 4.66 -19.61 17.58
C PRO A 448 5.56 -20.83 17.80
N ASN A 449 6.25 -20.90 18.94
CA ASN A 449 7.17 -22.00 19.29
C ASN A 449 6.50 -23.09 20.15
N ALA A 450 5.17 -23.10 20.25
CA ALA A 450 4.44 -24.13 20.98
C ALA A 450 4.60 -25.50 20.30
N THR A 451 4.76 -26.54 21.11
CA THR A 451 4.78 -27.92 20.62
C THR A 451 3.39 -28.38 20.19
N GLN A 452 3.31 -29.40 19.33
CA GLN A 452 2.05 -29.98 18.92
C GLN A 452 1.22 -30.46 20.12
N ALA A 453 1.86 -31.01 21.14
CA ALA A 453 1.20 -31.51 22.36
C ALA A 453 0.55 -30.34 23.14
N GLU A 454 1.23 -29.18 23.26
CA GLU A 454 0.66 -27.99 23.90
C GLU A 454 -0.52 -27.43 23.11
N ILE A 455 -0.43 -27.41 21.77
CA ILE A 455 -1.54 -27.00 20.89
C ILE A 455 -2.76 -27.90 21.07
N GLU A 456 -2.56 -29.21 21.11
CA GLU A 456 -3.64 -30.19 21.32
C GLU A 456 -4.26 -30.07 22.73
N GLN A 457 -3.43 -29.84 23.75
CA GLN A 457 -3.93 -29.61 25.10
C GLN A 457 -4.79 -28.34 25.18
N ALA A 458 -4.34 -27.23 24.56
CA ALA A 458 -5.11 -26.00 24.46
C ALA A 458 -6.41 -26.19 23.70
N ALA A 459 -6.40 -26.94 22.59
CA ALA A 459 -7.59 -27.26 21.82
C ALA A 459 -8.59 -28.13 22.61
N LYS A 460 -8.10 -29.10 23.40
CA LYS A 460 -8.95 -29.91 24.30
C LYS A 460 -9.60 -29.05 25.38
N ALA A 461 -8.84 -28.15 26.00
CA ALA A 461 -9.38 -27.22 27.00
C ALA A 461 -10.47 -26.32 26.41
N ALA A 462 -10.31 -25.90 25.14
CA ALA A 462 -11.26 -25.07 24.40
C ALA A 462 -12.42 -25.88 23.77
N GLN A 463 -12.52 -27.19 23.99
CA GLN A 463 -13.51 -28.08 23.36
C GLN A 463 -13.42 -28.04 21.80
N ALA A 464 -12.20 -27.82 21.27
CA ALA A 464 -11.96 -27.70 19.83
C ALA A 464 -11.38 -28.98 19.22
N HIS A 465 -10.76 -29.86 20.03
CA HIS A 465 -10.01 -31.03 19.58
C HIS A 465 -10.82 -31.96 18.69
N ASP A 466 -12.04 -32.34 19.11
CA ASP A 466 -12.85 -33.35 18.41
C ASP A 466 -13.27 -32.89 17.02
N PHE A 467 -13.73 -31.63 16.87
CA PHE A 467 -14.09 -31.13 15.56
C PHE A 467 -12.85 -30.92 14.66
N ILE A 468 -11.67 -30.57 15.24
CA ILE A 468 -10.42 -30.46 14.48
C ILE A 468 -10.06 -31.83 13.88
N LEU A 469 -10.18 -32.90 14.65
CA LEU A 469 -9.92 -34.27 14.17
C LEU A 469 -10.96 -34.79 13.17
N SER A 470 -12.13 -34.18 13.08
CA SER A 470 -13.12 -34.53 12.07
C SER A 470 -12.78 -34.05 10.65
N PHE A 471 -11.81 -33.12 10.52
CA PHE A 471 -11.26 -32.75 9.22
C PHE A 471 -10.25 -33.78 8.72
N GLN A 472 -10.17 -33.96 7.41
CA GLN A 472 -9.29 -34.94 6.78
C GLN A 472 -7.81 -34.76 7.19
N ASP A 473 -7.32 -33.52 7.28
CA ASP A 473 -5.95 -33.19 7.63
C ASP A 473 -5.79 -32.78 9.11
N GLY A 474 -6.85 -32.90 9.93
CA GLY A 474 -6.85 -32.58 11.35
C GLY A 474 -6.28 -31.18 11.62
N TYR A 475 -5.27 -31.09 12.46
CA TYR A 475 -4.59 -29.84 12.81
C TYR A 475 -3.86 -29.15 11.64
N ASN A 476 -3.52 -29.89 10.58
CA ASN A 476 -2.89 -29.37 9.38
C ASN A 476 -3.89 -28.83 8.36
N THR A 477 -5.20 -28.92 8.63
CA THR A 477 -6.23 -28.36 7.76
C THR A 477 -6.01 -26.86 7.61
N VAL A 478 -5.82 -26.43 6.35
CA VAL A 478 -5.71 -25.01 5.99
C VAL A 478 -7.12 -24.44 5.88
N ILE A 479 -7.41 -23.43 6.68
CA ILE A 479 -8.67 -22.71 6.64
C ILE A 479 -8.62 -21.56 5.64
N GLY A 480 -9.73 -21.35 4.92
CA GLY A 480 -9.85 -20.26 3.96
C GLY A 480 -9.75 -18.87 4.61
N GLU A 481 -9.77 -17.83 3.77
CA GLU A 481 -9.71 -16.45 4.22
C GLU A 481 -10.78 -16.18 5.29
N ARG A 482 -10.37 -15.57 6.41
CA ARG A 482 -11.18 -15.29 7.60
C ARG A 482 -11.89 -16.51 8.21
N GLY A 483 -11.46 -17.74 7.89
CA GLY A 483 -12.06 -18.96 8.42
C GLY A 483 -13.47 -19.24 7.89
N VAL A 484 -13.77 -18.85 6.65
CA VAL A 484 -15.09 -19.02 5.99
C VAL A 484 -15.59 -20.47 6.03
N THR A 485 -14.69 -21.45 6.08
CA THR A 485 -15.02 -22.89 6.13
C THR A 485 -15.45 -23.37 7.52
N LEU A 486 -15.36 -22.54 8.56
CA LEU A 486 -15.70 -22.87 9.94
C LEU A 486 -17.01 -22.20 10.35
N SER A 487 -17.82 -22.90 11.17
CA SER A 487 -18.98 -22.28 11.84
C SER A 487 -18.55 -21.21 12.84
N GLY A 488 -19.46 -20.31 13.23
CA GLY A 488 -19.19 -19.28 14.25
C GLY A 488 -18.64 -19.88 15.55
N GLY A 489 -19.27 -20.93 16.06
CA GLY A 489 -18.83 -21.62 17.28
C GLY A 489 -17.47 -22.34 17.15
N GLN A 490 -17.14 -22.86 15.96
CA GLN A 490 -15.82 -23.43 15.69
C GLN A 490 -14.74 -22.36 15.72
N ARG A 491 -14.99 -21.18 15.10
CA ARG A 491 -14.06 -20.04 15.14
C ARG A 491 -13.80 -19.57 16.58
N GLN A 492 -14.85 -19.47 17.40
CA GLN A 492 -14.71 -19.06 18.80
C GLN A 492 -13.91 -20.06 19.62
N ARG A 493 -14.12 -21.37 19.45
CA ARG A 493 -13.31 -22.40 20.14
C ARG A 493 -11.85 -22.36 19.72
N ILE A 494 -11.53 -22.02 18.49
CA ILE A 494 -10.14 -21.76 18.07
C ILE A 494 -9.56 -20.52 18.77
N ALA A 495 -10.34 -19.44 18.91
CA ALA A 495 -9.90 -18.26 19.64
C ALA A 495 -9.69 -18.54 21.15
N LEU A 496 -10.56 -19.33 21.77
CA LEU A 496 -10.37 -19.82 23.13
C LEU A 496 -9.11 -20.66 23.26
N ALA A 497 -8.83 -21.57 22.29
CA ALA A 497 -7.61 -22.36 22.27
C ALA A 497 -6.34 -21.47 22.19
N ARG A 498 -6.37 -20.37 21.44
CA ARG A 498 -5.30 -19.34 21.45
C ARG A 498 -5.09 -18.77 22.86
N ALA A 499 -6.18 -18.41 23.55
CA ALA A 499 -6.10 -17.87 24.90
C ALA A 499 -5.56 -18.90 25.91
N PHE A 500 -5.98 -20.15 25.84
CA PHE A 500 -5.42 -21.21 26.68
C PHE A 500 -3.93 -21.44 26.44
N LEU A 501 -3.49 -21.38 25.19
CA LEU A 501 -2.09 -21.61 24.83
C LEU A 501 -1.18 -20.46 25.30
N THR A 502 -1.67 -19.22 25.24
CA THR A 502 -0.92 -18.02 25.67
C THR A 502 -0.89 -17.83 27.19
N ASP A 503 -1.82 -18.43 27.91
CA ASP A 503 -1.97 -18.36 29.38
C ASP A 503 -1.89 -16.93 29.94
N PRO A 504 -2.84 -16.04 29.56
CA PRO A 504 -2.81 -14.63 29.94
C PRO A 504 -3.22 -14.43 31.39
N SER A 505 -2.68 -13.37 32.05
CA SER A 505 -3.14 -12.95 33.37
C SER A 505 -4.49 -12.23 33.34
N ILE A 506 -4.79 -11.55 32.21
CA ILE A 506 -6.08 -10.88 31.96
C ILE A 506 -6.70 -11.45 30.68
N LEU A 507 -7.94 -11.92 30.79
CA LEU A 507 -8.75 -12.43 29.69
C LEU A 507 -9.93 -11.48 29.44
N ILE A 508 -10.11 -11.04 28.19
CA ILE A 508 -11.21 -10.19 27.76
C ILE A 508 -12.04 -10.95 26.74
N LEU A 509 -13.34 -11.07 26.99
CA LEU A 509 -14.31 -11.75 26.14
C LEU A 509 -15.37 -10.72 25.69
N ASP A 510 -15.37 -10.37 24.40
CA ASP A 510 -16.34 -9.40 23.85
C ASP A 510 -17.44 -10.14 23.09
N ASP A 511 -18.62 -10.27 23.70
CA ASP A 511 -19.89 -10.88 23.20
C ASP A 511 -19.68 -12.13 22.33
N SER A 512 -18.84 -13.01 22.83
CA SER A 512 -18.25 -14.12 22.06
C SER A 512 -19.23 -15.26 21.71
N THR A 513 -20.57 -15.08 21.84
CA THR A 513 -21.51 -16.21 21.71
C THR A 513 -22.79 -15.91 20.92
N SER A 514 -22.85 -14.80 20.17
CA SER A 514 -24.11 -14.27 19.59
C SER A 514 -24.72 -15.02 18.39
N SER A 515 -24.12 -16.14 17.90
CA SER A 515 -24.58 -16.82 16.66
C SER A 515 -24.42 -18.35 16.68
N ILE A 516 -24.79 -19.04 17.78
CA ILE A 516 -24.43 -20.44 17.98
C ILE A 516 -25.68 -21.27 18.32
N ASP A 517 -25.72 -22.52 17.83
CA ASP A 517 -26.73 -23.54 18.21
C ASP A 517 -26.59 -23.96 19.70
N SER A 518 -27.70 -24.29 20.35
CA SER A 518 -27.76 -24.56 21.80
C SER A 518 -26.81 -25.67 22.29
N ALA A 519 -26.55 -26.71 21.49
CA ALA A 519 -25.65 -27.80 21.88
C ALA A 519 -24.17 -27.38 21.90
N THR A 520 -23.77 -26.51 20.99
CA THR A 520 -22.41 -25.92 20.91
C THR A 520 -22.23 -24.82 21.95
N GLU A 521 -23.31 -24.12 22.33
CA GLU A 521 -23.31 -23.10 23.35
C GLU A 521 -22.82 -23.62 24.71
N ASP A 522 -23.35 -24.74 25.19
CA ASP A 522 -22.94 -25.37 26.45
C ASP A 522 -21.45 -25.74 26.48
N GLN A 523 -20.90 -26.17 25.35
CA GLN A 523 -19.47 -26.47 25.24
C GLN A 523 -18.62 -25.21 25.33
N ILE A 524 -19.03 -24.13 24.68
CA ILE A 524 -18.34 -22.84 24.73
C ILE A 524 -18.43 -22.22 26.11
N GLN A 525 -19.59 -22.27 26.75
CA GLN A 525 -19.77 -21.81 28.13
C GLN A 525 -18.79 -22.51 29.08
N ARG A 526 -18.73 -23.85 29.02
CA ARG A 526 -17.77 -24.62 29.84
C ARG A 526 -16.33 -24.27 29.54
N ALA A 527 -15.96 -24.00 28.28
CA ALA A 527 -14.63 -23.57 27.91
C ALA A 527 -14.32 -22.15 28.45
N ILE A 528 -15.29 -21.22 28.41
CA ILE A 528 -15.17 -19.88 28.99
C ILE A 528 -14.93 -19.95 30.50
N PHE A 529 -15.73 -20.74 31.22
CA PHE A 529 -15.55 -20.91 32.67
C PHE A 529 -14.15 -21.42 33.03
N ARG A 530 -13.65 -22.44 32.32
CA ARG A 530 -12.29 -22.94 32.50
C ARG A 530 -11.23 -21.90 32.13
N ALA A 531 -11.48 -21.09 31.10
CA ALA A 531 -10.56 -20.06 30.69
C ALA A 531 -10.46 -18.91 31.72
N ALA A 532 -11.51 -18.67 32.49
CA ALA A 532 -11.57 -17.66 33.50
C ALA A 532 -10.91 -18.08 34.83
N GLU A 533 -10.80 -19.38 35.11
CA GLU A 533 -10.21 -19.88 36.38
C GLU A 533 -8.81 -19.36 36.58
N GLY A 534 -8.58 -18.70 37.75
CA GLY A 534 -7.29 -18.15 38.14
C GLY A 534 -6.83 -16.91 37.40
N ARG A 535 -7.67 -16.32 36.53
CA ARG A 535 -7.37 -15.13 35.73
C ARG A 535 -8.35 -14.00 36.04
N THR A 536 -7.88 -12.78 35.89
CA THR A 536 -8.81 -11.63 35.88
C THR A 536 -9.55 -11.63 34.54
N THR A 537 -10.87 -11.76 34.59
CA THR A 537 -11.67 -11.94 33.38
C THR A 537 -12.68 -10.81 33.21
N LEU A 538 -12.67 -10.16 32.05
CA LEU A 538 -13.65 -9.15 31.67
C LEU A 538 -14.58 -9.73 30.58
N ILE A 539 -15.86 -9.84 30.87
CA ILE A 539 -16.86 -10.39 29.95
C ILE A 539 -17.82 -9.29 29.53
N ILE A 540 -17.86 -8.98 28.24
CA ILE A 540 -18.89 -8.15 27.63
C ILE A 540 -19.97 -9.09 27.12
N THR A 541 -21.15 -9.06 27.69
CA THR A 541 -22.20 -10.03 27.36
C THR A 541 -23.60 -9.50 27.63
N HIS A 542 -24.56 -10.08 26.93
CA HIS A 542 -26.00 -9.92 27.19
C HIS A 542 -26.63 -11.19 27.81
N ARG A 543 -25.85 -12.26 28.03
CA ARG A 543 -26.34 -13.55 28.49
C ARG A 543 -26.41 -13.61 29.99
N ILE A 544 -27.61 -13.92 30.51
CA ILE A 544 -27.93 -14.01 31.93
C ILE A 544 -27.01 -14.98 32.68
N SER A 545 -26.74 -16.16 32.09
CA SER A 545 -25.86 -17.19 32.65
C SER A 545 -24.44 -16.69 32.94
N GLN A 546 -23.89 -15.84 32.06
CA GLN A 546 -22.57 -15.24 32.24
C GLN A 546 -22.58 -14.05 33.20
N ILE A 547 -23.65 -13.27 33.18
CA ILE A 547 -23.81 -12.11 34.09
C ILE A 547 -23.90 -12.57 35.55
N ARG A 548 -24.71 -13.60 35.82
CA ARG A 548 -24.90 -14.14 37.19
C ARG A 548 -23.62 -14.72 37.80
N TRP A 549 -22.73 -15.18 36.97
CA TRP A 549 -21.45 -15.77 37.41
C TRP A 549 -20.38 -14.74 37.77
N ALA A 550 -20.52 -13.48 37.32
CA ALA A 550 -19.51 -12.46 37.55
C ALA A 550 -19.50 -12.01 39.02
N ASP A 551 -18.28 -11.84 39.57
CA ASP A 551 -18.07 -11.28 40.91
C ASP A 551 -18.46 -9.82 41.00
N LEU A 552 -18.34 -9.08 39.89
CA LEU A 552 -18.69 -7.66 39.79
C LEU A 552 -19.38 -7.41 38.45
N ILE A 553 -20.51 -6.76 38.47
CA ILE A 553 -21.24 -6.31 37.29
C ILE A 553 -21.13 -4.80 37.19
N ILE A 554 -20.73 -4.29 36.04
CA ILE A 554 -20.64 -2.87 35.71
C ILE A 554 -21.68 -2.54 34.65
N VAL A 555 -22.64 -1.69 34.96
CA VAL A 555 -23.69 -1.24 34.06
C VAL A 555 -23.27 0.06 33.39
N LEU A 556 -23.01 0.02 32.07
CA LEU A 556 -22.67 1.20 31.29
C LEU A 556 -23.90 1.81 30.61
N ARG A 557 -24.03 3.12 30.73
CA ARG A 557 -25.08 3.92 30.08
C ARG A 557 -24.50 5.22 29.58
N ARG A 558 -24.58 5.48 28.27
CA ARG A 558 -24.08 6.70 27.63
C ARG A 558 -22.65 7.07 28.05
N GLY A 559 -21.74 6.10 28.01
CA GLY A 559 -20.33 6.31 28.33
C GLY A 559 -19.97 6.43 29.82
N ARG A 560 -20.95 6.31 30.73
CA ARG A 560 -20.73 6.42 32.18
C ARG A 560 -21.14 5.14 32.89
N ILE A 561 -20.58 4.91 34.09
CA ILE A 561 -21.02 3.82 34.97
C ILE A 561 -22.33 4.28 35.64
N ALA A 562 -23.42 3.60 35.31
CA ALA A 562 -24.73 3.86 35.91
C ALA A 562 -24.92 3.13 37.24
N ALA A 563 -24.36 1.91 37.36
CA ALA A 563 -24.36 1.12 38.59
C ALA A 563 -23.25 0.09 38.57
N ALA A 564 -22.76 -0.35 39.70
CA ALA A 564 -21.81 -1.43 39.88
C ALA A 564 -22.11 -2.19 41.17
N GLY A 565 -22.02 -3.53 41.15
CA GLY A 565 -22.28 -4.41 42.28
C GLY A 565 -22.44 -5.87 41.90
N SER A 566 -22.84 -6.72 42.86
CA SER A 566 -23.25 -8.10 42.57
C SER A 566 -24.59 -8.16 41.82
N HIS A 567 -24.97 -9.34 41.33
CA HIS A 567 -26.26 -9.54 40.69
C HIS A 567 -27.43 -9.20 41.66
N GLU A 568 -27.34 -9.69 42.87
CA GLU A 568 -28.34 -9.49 43.94
C GLU A 568 -28.48 -7.98 44.27
N ASP A 569 -27.35 -7.29 44.50
CA ASP A 569 -27.37 -5.85 44.81
C ASP A 569 -28.01 -5.05 43.67
N LEU A 570 -27.64 -5.34 42.43
CA LEU A 570 -28.14 -4.59 41.27
C LEU A 570 -29.59 -4.85 40.95
N MET A 571 -30.12 -6.04 41.27
CA MET A 571 -31.55 -6.33 41.19
C MET A 571 -32.37 -5.51 42.15
N GLU A 572 -31.81 -5.15 43.31
CA GLU A 572 -32.48 -4.32 44.31
C GLU A 572 -32.39 -2.83 43.99
N ILE A 573 -31.19 -2.33 43.60
CA ILE A 573 -30.92 -0.87 43.56
C ILE A 573 -30.99 -0.26 42.15
N SER A 574 -30.93 -1.05 41.06
CA SER A 574 -30.79 -0.51 39.70
C SER A 574 -31.96 -0.83 38.76
N ASP A 575 -32.84 0.16 38.54
CA ASP A 575 -33.88 0.04 37.51
C ASP A 575 -33.33 -0.20 36.10
N THR A 576 -32.17 0.35 35.82
CA THR A 576 -31.51 0.15 34.51
C THR A 576 -31.09 -1.31 34.33
N TYR A 577 -30.55 -1.93 35.38
CA TYR A 577 -30.15 -3.34 35.35
C TYR A 577 -31.38 -4.25 35.28
N ARG A 578 -32.42 -4.02 36.09
CA ARG A 578 -33.68 -4.79 36.05
C ARG A 578 -34.31 -4.81 34.66
N ARG A 579 -34.32 -3.66 33.95
CA ARG A 579 -34.85 -3.60 32.57
C ARG A 579 -34.02 -4.38 31.54
N ILE A 580 -32.72 -4.46 31.72
CA ILE A 580 -31.86 -5.31 30.84
C ILE A 580 -32.18 -6.77 31.12
N PHE A 581 -32.40 -7.14 32.37
CA PHE A 581 -32.61 -8.50 32.80
C PHE A 581 -34.01 -9.03 32.45
N SER A 582 -35.08 -8.23 32.70
CA SER A 582 -36.46 -8.62 32.41
C SER A 582 -36.76 -8.74 30.93
N ARG A 583 -36.05 -8.02 30.07
CA ARG A 583 -36.22 -8.09 28.62
C ARG A 583 -35.66 -9.38 28.00
N ASN A 584 -34.75 -10.05 28.72
CA ASN A 584 -34.13 -11.31 28.30
C ASN A 584 -34.81 -12.57 28.92
N GLU A 585 -35.80 -12.40 29.81
CA GLU A 585 -36.61 -13.49 30.33
C GLU A 585 -37.86 -13.77 29.45
N ASP A 586 -38.19 -12.84 28.52
CA ASP A 586 -39.34 -12.95 27.61
C ASP A 586 -38.95 -13.46 26.21
N ASP A 587 -37.66 -13.65 25.90
CA ASP A 587 -37.11 -14.27 24.68
C ASP A 587 -36.52 -15.68 25.00
#